data_db0eba9b3bc7d646a7e0c88cc8dff96b
#
_entry.id   db0eba9b3bc7d646a7e0c88cc8dff96b
#
_cell.length_a   1.000
_cell.length_b   1.000
_cell.length_c   1.000
_cell.angle_alpha   90.00
_cell.angle_beta   90.00
_cell.angle_gamma   90.00
#
_symmetry.space_group_name_H-M   'P 1'
#
loop_
_entity.id
_entity.type
_entity.pdbx_description
1 polymer ?
#
loop_
_entity_poly.entity_id
_entity_poly.type
_entity_poly.pdbx_seq_one_letter_code
_entity_poly.pdbx_strand_id
1 'polypeptide(L)'
;MSVILGRNASVGIGFESTEGTAVAAARTARLASLSLNVASTRARIDDLSLGGTSYLKARYLEQVEVSGSMEILCYYENGSLASFLRACIGGTWATTGAGPFTHTLAPGAEPPAVTFRTARDTLNTTGALQRGDVIAGARVTSATLSAQTPGILRLAINFVAMSSTPGSAPSPSLPAHDDPILSHAANRWRWNSVDYTPRSISLDLENAVEGLRGFGSASITGAAVTGIRNARMTVTRFKTNDNWADANTAGTESDGDITFTSGTDQFRINLFNAQVPEAVTLAAQSVGLVEESAIFESRDDGTDPPVQFVLVNDDANAEDS
;
A
#
# COMPACT_ATOMS: atom_id res chain seq x y z
N MET A 1 22.11 26.68 -6.47
CA MET A 1 21.69 25.62 -5.54
C MET A 1 20.18 25.54 -5.65
N SER A 2 19.61 24.48 -6.22
CA SER A 2 18.16 24.33 -6.35
C SER A 2 17.60 23.70 -5.08
N VAL A 3 16.60 24.35 -4.50
CA VAL A 3 15.89 23.83 -3.33
C VAL A 3 14.77 22.92 -3.82
N ILE A 4 14.67 21.70 -3.32
CA ILE A 4 13.59 20.78 -3.62
C ILE A 4 12.39 21.17 -2.77
N LEU A 5 11.29 21.54 -3.41
CA LEU A 5 10.02 21.82 -2.74
C LEU A 5 9.11 20.58 -2.88
N GLY A 6 8.63 20.07 -1.75
CA GLY A 6 7.75 18.91 -1.71
C GLY A 6 6.28 19.16 -2.10
N ARG A 7 5.93 20.33 -2.65
CA ARG A 7 4.53 20.69 -2.88
C ARG A 7 3.82 19.91 -3.99
N ASN A 8 4.59 19.36 -4.96
CA ASN A 8 4.05 18.63 -6.11
C ASN A 8 4.71 17.25 -6.27
N ALA A 9 5.01 16.59 -5.16
CA ALA A 9 5.56 15.25 -5.23
C ALA A 9 4.49 14.27 -5.74
N SER A 10 4.88 13.46 -6.72
CA SER A 10 4.03 12.44 -7.29
C SER A 10 4.80 11.14 -7.52
N VAL A 11 4.08 10.06 -7.66
CA VAL A 11 4.61 8.75 -8.02
C VAL A 11 3.78 8.15 -9.14
N GLY A 12 4.45 7.68 -10.17
CA GLY A 12 3.85 6.90 -11.24
C GLY A 12 4.14 5.41 -11.04
N ILE A 13 3.20 4.57 -11.47
CA ILE A 13 3.31 3.12 -11.42
C ILE A 13 3.15 2.52 -12.81
N GLY A 14 3.95 1.50 -13.12
CA GLY A 14 3.82 0.67 -14.32
C GLY A 14 4.12 -0.78 -13.98
N PHE A 15 3.34 -1.71 -14.55
CA PHE A 15 3.52 -3.14 -14.34
C PHE A 15 4.59 -3.71 -15.28
N GLU A 16 5.55 -4.42 -14.74
CA GLU A 16 6.63 -5.01 -15.52
C GLU A 16 6.23 -6.38 -16.10
N SER A 17 6.47 -6.58 -17.38
CA SER A 17 6.34 -7.91 -18.01
C SER A 17 7.55 -8.80 -17.74
N THR A 18 8.70 -8.18 -17.49
CA THR A 18 9.94 -8.83 -17.07
C THR A 18 10.49 -8.08 -15.88
N GLU A 19 10.61 -8.76 -14.74
CA GLU A 19 11.07 -8.17 -13.49
C GLU A 19 12.44 -7.49 -13.66
N GLY A 20 12.54 -6.25 -13.16
CA GLY A 20 13.73 -5.42 -13.27
C GLY A 20 13.88 -4.67 -14.60
N THR A 21 12.98 -4.86 -15.56
CA THR A 21 12.94 -4.08 -16.80
C THR A 21 12.01 -2.90 -16.64
N ALA A 22 12.59 -1.72 -16.47
CA ALA A 22 11.83 -0.50 -16.23
C ALA A 22 10.84 -0.19 -17.34
N VAL A 23 9.60 0.11 -16.96
CA VAL A 23 8.51 0.49 -17.88
C VAL A 23 8.07 1.94 -17.64
N ALA A 24 7.32 2.50 -18.58
CA ALA A 24 6.67 3.78 -18.41
C ALA A 24 5.59 3.67 -17.31
N ALA A 25 5.33 4.78 -16.60
CA ALA A 25 4.20 4.82 -15.68
C ALA A 25 2.89 4.79 -16.48
N ALA A 26 2.00 3.89 -16.12
CA ALA A 26 0.65 3.85 -16.67
C ALA A 26 -0.28 4.82 -15.93
N ARG A 27 -0.07 4.98 -14.63
CA ARG A 27 -0.86 5.85 -13.74
C ARG A 27 0.03 6.64 -12.80
N THR A 28 -0.46 7.77 -12.32
CA THR A 28 0.28 8.66 -11.43
C THR A 28 -0.60 9.07 -10.26
N ALA A 29 -0.08 8.98 -9.05
CA ALA A 29 -0.75 9.38 -7.82
C ALA A 29 -0.02 10.53 -7.11
N ARG A 30 -0.75 11.31 -6.32
CA ARG A 30 -0.18 12.34 -5.44
C ARG A 30 0.34 11.70 -4.16
N LEU A 31 1.52 12.10 -3.74
CA LEU A 31 2.04 11.74 -2.43
C LEU A 31 1.34 12.56 -1.34
N ALA A 32 0.88 11.91 -0.29
CA ALA A 32 0.24 12.55 0.87
C ALA A 32 1.25 13.38 1.67
N SER A 33 2.49 12.91 1.70
CA SER A 33 3.62 13.58 2.35
C SER A 33 4.92 13.23 1.60
N LEU A 34 6.02 13.91 1.92
CA LEU A 34 7.35 13.54 1.45
C LEU A 34 7.89 12.29 2.17
N SER A 35 7.08 11.25 2.24
CA SER A 35 7.44 10.00 2.88
C SER A 35 8.15 9.02 1.94
N LEU A 36 8.45 9.43 0.71
CA LEU A 36 9.26 8.62 -0.19
C LEU A 36 10.69 8.52 0.34
N ASN A 37 11.03 7.36 0.86
CA ASN A 37 12.38 7.02 1.28
C ASN A 37 12.87 5.87 0.40
N VAL A 38 13.86 6.17 -0.45
CA VAL A 38 14.55 5.16 -1.26
C VAL A 38 15.96 5.03 -0.73
N ALA A 39 16.25 3.92 -0.12
CA ALA A 39 17.57 3.60 0.41
C ALA A 39 18.24 2.55 -0.47
N SER A 40 19.44 2.88 -0.95
CA SER A 40 20.32 1.90 -1.57
C SER A 40 21.32 1.44 -0.52
N THR A 41 21.11 0.26 0.02
CA THR A 41 21.96 -0.29 1.08
C THR A 41 23.03 -1.16 0.47
N ARG A 42 24.28 -0.81 0.73
CA ARG A 42 25.43 -1.67 0.41
C ARG A 42 26.03 -2.16 1.71
N ALA A 43 25.88 -3.43 2.00
CA ALA A 43 26.63 -4.03 3.09
C ALA A 43 28.13 -3.95 2.78
N ARG A 44 28.92 -3.79 3.81
CA ARG A 44 30.38 -3.74 3.72
C ARG A 44 30.94 -4.95 4.42
N ILE A 45 31.77 -5.68 3.73
CA ILE A 45 32.50 -6.82 4.29
C ILE A 45 33.91 -6.31 4.60
N ASP A 46 34.24 -6.33 5.87
CA ASP A 46 35.58 -5.93 6.31
C ASP A 46 36.49 -7.15 6.31
N ASP A 47 37.63 -7.07 5.63
CA ASP A 47 38.64 -8.11 5.67
C ASP A 47 39.37 -8.04 7.01
N LEU A 48 39.01 -8.96 7.90
CA LEU A 48 39.60 -9.14 9.21
C LEU A 48 40.78 -10.10 9.21
N SER A 49 41.37 -10.39 8.06
CA SER A 49 42.51 -11.29 7.97
C SER A 49 43.68 -10.80 8.85
N LEU A 50 44.12 -11.66 9.73
CA LEU A 50 45.25 -11.41 10.63
C LEU A 50 46.57 -11.29 9.82
N GLY A 51 46.93 -10.09 9.48
CA GLY A 51 48.13 -9.81 8.69
C GLY A 51 49.01 -8.71 9.27
N GLY A 52 49.38 -8.80 10.55
CA GLY A 52 50.49 -8.03 11.11
C GLY A 52 50.36 -6.51 11.26
N THR A 53 49.18 -5.92 10.97
CA THR A 53 48.86 -4.50 11.17
C THR A 53 47.59 -4.34 11.95
N SER A 54 47.53 -3.29 12.79
CA SER A 54 46.30 -2.95 13.55
C SER A 54 45.22 -2.28 12.71
N TYR A 55 45.39 -2.21 11.41
CA TYR A 55 44.46 -1.53 10.49
C TYR A 55 43.77 -2.53 9.58
N LEU A 56 42.49 -2.22 9.26
CA LEU A 56 41.68 -2.95 8.31
C LEU A 56 42.38 -3.00 6.95
N LYS A 57 42.60 -4.20 6.39
CA LYS A 57 43.36 -4.37 5.13
C LYS A 57 42.55 -4.03 3.90
N ALA A 58 41.27 -4.45 3.88
CA ALA A 58 40.42 -4.21 2.74
C ALA A 58 38.95 -4.12 3.18
N ARG A 59 38.15 -3.44 2.38
CA ARG A 59 36.73 -3.31 2.55
C ARG A 59 36.04 -3.59 1.22
N TYR A 60 35.18 -4.58 1.19
CA TYR A 60 34.44 -5.00 0.02
C TYR A 60 33.00 -4.50 0.09
N LEU A 61 32.40 -4.22 -1.07
CA LEU A 61 31.00 -3.85 -1.18
C LEU A 61 30.19 -5.12 -1.51
N GLU A 62 29.18 -5.38 -0.71
CA GLU A 62 28.18 -6.41 -0.97
C GLU A 62 27.14 -5.96 -2.00
N GLN A 63 26.18 -6.81 -2.29
CA GLN A 63 25.09 -6.52 -3.22
C GLN A 63 24.26 -5.31 -2.78
N VAL A 64 23.78 -4.55 -3.77
CA VAL A 64 22.88 -3.41 -3.57
C VAL A 64 21.45 -3.92 -3.50
N GLU A 65 20.75 -3.54 -2.45
CA GLU A 65 19.31 -3.68 -2.31
C GLU A 65 18.69 -2.30 -2.21
N VAL A 66 17.61 -2.09 -2.96
CA VAL A 66 16.85 -0.85 -2.92
C VAL A 66 15.55 -1.14 -2.14
N SER A 67 15.31 -0.36 -1.10
CA SER A 67 14.05 -0.42 -0.35
C SER A 67 13.49 0.98 -0.18
N GLY A 68 12.18 1.08 -0.02
CA GLY A 68 11.55 2.38 0.14
C GLY A 68 10.16 2.28 0.72
N SER A 69 9.64 3.46 1.07
CA SER A 69 8.25 3.64 1.48
C SER A 69 7.65 4.87 0.83
N MET A 70 6.36 4.81 0.59
CA MET A 70 5.59 5.93 0.06
C MET A 70 4.19 5.92 0.66
N GLU A 71 3.57 7.10 0.73
CA GLU A 71 2.18 7.27 1.14
C GLU A 71 1.46 8.09 0.09
N ILE A 72 0.34 7.57 -0.41
CA ILE A 72 -0.50 8.22 -1.40
C ILE A 72 -1.89 8.54 -0.83
N LEU A 73 -2.51 9.60 -1.37
CA LEU A 73 -3.92 9.91 -1.14
C LEU A 73 -4.79 9.08 -2.08
N CYS A 74 -5.89 8.55 -1.56
CA CYS A 74 -6.82 7.73 -2.32
C CYS A 74 -7.95 8.57 -2.91
N TYR A 75 -8.26 8.32 -4.19
CA TYR A 75 -9.32 8.97 -4.96
C TYR A 75 -10.18 7.90 -5.62
N TYR A 76 -11.47 8.20 -5.89
CA TYR A 76 -12.39 7.24 -6.51
C TYR A 76 -12.09 6.98 -7.99
N GLU A 77 -11.64 8.01 -8.70
CA GLU A 77 -11.41 7.98 -10.13
C GLU A 77 -9.91 7.91 -10.48
N ASN A 78 -9.62 7.87 -11.78
CA ASN A 78 -8.28 7.92 -12.38
C ASN A 78 -7.43 6.67 -12.31
N GLY A 79 -7.98 5.53 -11.96
CA GLY A 79 -7.26 4.25 -12.00
C GLY A 79 -6.00 4.18 -11.13
N SER A 80 -5.61 5.29 -10.47
CA SER A 80 -4.39 5.32 -9.67
C SER A 80 -4.52 4.43 -8.44
N LEU A 81 -5.61 4.56 -7.66
CA LEU A 81 -5.86 3.71 -6.51
C LEU A 81 -5.92 2.23 -6.92
N ALA A 82 -6.63 1.93 -8.01
CA ALA A 82 -6.76 0.58 -8.54
C ALA A 82 -5.40 -0.03 -8.89
N SER A 83 -4.53 0.70 -9.59
CA SER A 83 -3.19 0.24 -9.93
C SER A 83 -2.31 -0.01 -8.71
N PHE A 84 -2.36 0.89 -7.72
CA PHE A 84 -1.59 0.71 -6.48
C PHE A 84 -2.12 -0.45 -5.62
N LEU A 85 -3.44 -0.64 -5.52
CA LEU A 85 -4.03 -1.80 -4.82
C LEU A 85 -3.64 -3.12 -5.49
N ARG A 86 -3.65 -3.17 -6.83
CA ARG A 86 -3.17 -4.33 -7.59
C ARG A 86 -1.70 -4.61 -7.31
N ALA A 87 -0.86 -3.59 -7.21
CA ALA A 87 0.55 -3.77 -6.82
C ALA A 87 0.69 -4.33 -5.40
N CYS A 88 -0.24 -3.99 -4.49
CA CYS A 88 -0.21 -4.48 -3.11
C CYS A 88 -0.63 -5.94 -2.97
N ILE A 89 -1.68 -6.38 -3.66
CA ILE A 89 -2.23 -7.72 -3.44
C ILE A 89 -2.11 -8.66 -4.64
N GLY A 90 -1.71 -8.14 -5.81
CA GLY A 90 -1.71 -8.90 -7.07
C GLY A 90 -3.12 -9.07 -7.62
N GLY A 91 -3.31 -10.11 -8.43
CA GLY A 91 -4.58 -10.37 -9.08
C GLY A 91 -4.85 -9.48 -10.29
N THR A 92 -6.08 -9.52 -10.77
CA THR A 92 -6.56 -8.68 -11.87
C THR A 92 -7.95 -8.15 -11.53
N TRP A 93 -8.23 -6.93 -11.95
CA TRP A 93 -9.55 -6.34 -11.79
C TRP A 93 -10.55 -7.03 -12.72
N ALA A 94 -11.67 -7.45 -12.14
CA ALA A 94 -12.83 -7.94 -12.89
C ALA A 94 -13.87 -6.83 -12.93
N THR A 95 -14.28 -6.42 -14.14
CA THR A 95 -15.24 -5.33 -14.35
C THR A 95 -16.59 -5.88 -14.77
N THR A 96 -17.66 -5.40 -14.15
CA THR A 96 -19.05 -5.75 -14.47
C THR A 96 -19.92 -4.49 -14.51
N GLY A 97 -21.09 -4.58 -15.19
CA GLY A 97 -22.01 -3.45 -15.30
C GLY A 97 -21.91 -2.73 -16.65
N ALA A 98 -22.73 -1.71 -16.81
CA ALA A 98 -22.85 -0.89 -18.03
C ALA A 98 -22.82 0.62 -17.71
N GLY A 99 -22.22 0.98 -16.55
CA GLY A 99 -22.12 2.32 -16.00
C GLY A 99 -23.26 2.64 -14.97
N PRO A 100 -22.93 3.02 -13.72
CA PRO A 100 -21.57 2.94 -13.19
C PRO A 100 -21.03 1.49 -13.16
N PHE A 101 -19.73 1.34 -13.43
CA PHE A 101 -19.08 0.04 -13.48
C PHE A 101 -18.66 -0.42 -12.08
N THR A 102 -18.75 -1.72 -11.86
CA THR A 102 -18.25 -2.34 -10.62
C THR A 102 -16.98 -3.13 -10.93
N HIS A 103 -15.91 -2.74 -10.30
CA HIS A 103 -14.59 -3.35 -10.41
C HIS A 103 -14.28 -4.12 -9.13
N THR A 104 -13.86 -5.36 -9.27
CA THR A 104 -13.54 -6.23 -8.12
C THR A 104 -12.11 -6.75 -8.25
N LEU A 105 -11.32 -6.61 -7.19
CA LEU A 105 -9.96 -7.11 -7.09
C LEU A 105 -9.83 -8.07 -5.92
N ALA A 106 -9.47 -9.30 -6.21
CA ALA A 106 -9.07 -10.32 -5.25
C ALA A 106 -7.54 -10.53 -5.30
N PRO A 107 -6.91 -11.03 -4.22
CA PRO A 107 -5.48 -11.33 -4.19
C PRO A 107 -5.07 -12.31 -5.29
N GLY A 108 -3.97 -12.01 -5.96
CA GLY A 108 -3.27 -12.95 -6.82
C GLY A 108 -2.34 -13.88 -6.04
N ALA A 109 -1.69 -14.80 -6.74
CA ALA A 109 -0.71 -15.70 -6.12
C ALA A 109 0.44 -14.94 -5.45
N GLU A 110 0.88 -13.83 -6.07
CA GLU A 110 1.93 -12.96 -5.54
C GLU A 110 1.74 -11.52 -6.02
N PRO A 111 2.30 -10.51 -5.29
CA PRO A 111 2.34 -9.14 -5.78
C PRO A 111 3.18 -9.06 -7.07
N PRO A 112 2.70 -8.34 -8.09
CA PRO A 112 3.43 -8.20 -9.36
C PRO A 112 4.69 -7.34 -9.18
N ALA A 113 5.68 -7.54 -10.07
CA ALA A 113 6.79 -6.61 -10.21
C ALA A 113 6.32 -5.32 -10.87
N VAL A 114 6.74 -4.18 -10.31
CA VAL A 114 6.35 -2.86 -10.80
C VAL A 114 7.55 -1.93 -10.93
N THR A 115 7.44 -0.96 -11.81
CA THR A 115 8.33 0.21 -11.87
C THR A 115 7.63 1.38 -11.18
N PHE A 116 8.23 1.93 -10.14
CA PHE A 116 7.84 3.22 -9.59
C PHE A 116 8.66 4.33 -10.22
N ARG A 117 8.00 5.39 -10.63
CA ARG A 117 8.64 6.63 -11.12
C ARG A 117 8.24 7.77 -10.22
N THR A 118 9.21 8.37 -9.55
CA THR A 118 8.95 9.49 -8.66
C THR A 118 9.18 10.80 -9.37
N ALA A 119 8.40 11.82 -9.06
CA ALA A 119 8.67 13.19 -9.43
C ALA A 119 8.79 14.04 -8.17
N ARG A 120 9.80 14.88 -8.13
CA ARG A 120 9.99 15.89 -7.10
C ARG A 120 10.10 17.24 -7.78
N ASP A 121 9.31 18.19 -7.34
CA ASP A 121 9.41 19.55 -7.85
C ASP A 121 10.72 20.17 -7.38
N THR A 122 11.57 20.58 -8.33
CA THR A 122 12.74 21.38 -8.02
C THR A 122 12.47 22.80 -8.47
N LEU A 123 12.55 23.76 -7.57
CA LEU A 123 12.53 25.18 -7.95
C LEU A 123 13.66 25.46 -8.94
N ASN A 124 13.29 25.53 -10.21
CA ASN A 124 14.11 26.17 -11.22
C ASN A 124 13.38 27.37 -11.77
N THR A 125 14.13 28.43 -12.08
CA THR A 125 13.66 29.70 -12.60
C THR A 125 12.94 29.62 -13.97
N THR A 126 12.90 28.45 -14.59
CA THR A 126 12.29 28.19 -15.89
C THR A 126 11.03 27.31 -15.87
N GLY A 127 10.52 26.94 -14.70
CA GLY A 127 9.22 26.25 -14.60
C GLY A 127 9.19 24.78 -15.07
N ALA A 128 10.32 24.23 -15.51
CA ALA A 128 10.39 22.83 -15.93
C ALA A 128 11.48 22.13 -15.15
N LEU A 129 11.16 21.44 -14.08
CA LEU A 129 12.00 20.45 -13.69
C LEU A 129 11.71 19.45 -12.78
N GLN A 130 11.97 18.34 -13.17
CA GLN A 130 11.61 17.19 -12.43
C GLN A 130 12.84 16.32 -12.29
N ARG A 131 13.41 16.30 -11.13
CA ARG A 131 14.23 15.19 -10.72
C ARG A 131 13.33 14.09 -10.21
N GLY A 132 13.47 12.93 -10.78
CA GLY A 132 12.79 11.74 -10.33
C GLY A 132 13.76 10.58 -10.25
N ASP A 133 13.29 9.50 -9.66
CA ASP A 133 13.98 8.23 -9.65
C ASP A 133 13.09 7.20 -10.37
N VAL A 134 13.73 6.34 -11.16
CA VAL A 134 13.12 5.16 -11.75
C VAL A 134 13.55 3.97 -10.91
N ILE A 135 12.58 3.37 -10.23
CA ILE A 135 12.77 2.24 -9.31
C ILE A 135 12.18 1.02 -10.00
N ALA A 136 13.04 0.14 -10.50
CA ALA A 136 12.63 -1.03 -11.29
C ALA A 136 12.77 -2.34 -10.49
N GLY A 137 11.92 -3.31 -10.83
CA GLY A 137 11.82 -4.58 -10.14
C GLY A 137 11.31 -4.41 -8.72
N ALA A 138 10.41 -3.46 -8.49
CA ALA A 138 9.85 -3.24 -7.18
C ALA A 138 8.70 -4.23 -6.91
N ARG A 139 8.70 -4.82 -5.71
CA ARG A 139 7.57 -5.60 -5.18
C ARG A 139 7.18 -5.08 -3.81
N VAL A 140 5.89 -5.01 -3.57
CA VAL A 140 5.33 -4.51 -2.31
C VAL A 140 5.51 -5.55 -1.21
N THR A 141 6.23 -5.18 -0.15
CA THR A 141 6.44 -6.03 1.02
C THR A 141 5.28 -5.94 2.01
N SER A 142 4.80 -4.72 2.22
CA SER A 142 3.61 -4.45 3.03
C SER A 142 2.90 -3.20 2.57
N ALA A 143 1.61 -3.12 2.85
CA ALA A 143 0.82 -1.93 2.60
C ALA A 143 -0.17 -1.70 3.73
N THR A 144 -0.40 -0.44 4.08
CA THR A 144 -1.37 -0.03 5.09
C THR A 144 -2.34 0.96 4.49
N LEU A 145 -3.62 0.59 4.43
CA LEU A 145 -4.71 1.47 4.02
C LEU A 145 -5.40 2.01 5.27
N SER A 146 -5.33 3.31 5.52
CA SER A 146 -5.80 3.90 6.76
C SER A 146 -6.68 5.13 6.56
N ALA A 147 -7.69 5.26 7.42
CA ALA A 147 -8.53 6.45 7.51
C ALA A 147 -8.83 6.77 8.98
N GLN A 148 -8.79 8.04 9.32
CA GLN A 148 -9.18 8.56 10.63
C GLN A 148 -10.13 9.74 10.43
N THR A 149 -11.15 9.83 11.24
CA THR A 149 -12.12 10.94 11.18
C THR A 149 -11.68 12.13 12.04
N PRO A 150 -11.59 13.36 11.46
CA PRO A 150 -11.72 13.69 10.04
C PRO A 150 -10.43 13.41 9.28
N GLY A 151 -10.53 13.01 8.00
CA GLY A 151 -9.36 12.78 7.16
C GLY A 151 -9.69 12.22 5.78
N ILE A 152 -8.65 11.98 5.01
CA ILE A 152 -8.69 11.34 3.70
C ILE A 152 -8.11 9.94 3.85
N LEU A 153 -8.66 8.96 3.14
CA LEU A 153 -8.10 7.62 3.04
C LEU A 153 -6.69 7.69 2.44
N ARG A 154 -5.75 7.00 3.06
CA ARG A 154 -4.34 6.97 2.66
C ARG A 154 -3.87 5.56 2.49
N LEU A 155 -3.01 5.35 1.51
CA LEU A 155 -2.34 4.09 1.27
C LEU A 155 -0.83 4.28 1.43
N ALA A 156 -0.27 3.70 2.46
CA ALA A 156 1.16 3.62 2.69
C ALA A 156 1.68 2.28 2.15
N ILE A 157 2.79 2.31 1.43
CA ILE A 157 3.37 1.14 0.75
C ILE A 157 4.84 1.05 1.10
N ASN A 158 5.29 -0.12 1.55
CA ASN A 158 6.70 -0.47 1.64
C ASN A 158 7.06 -1.45 0.53
N PHE A 159 8.25 -1.32 -0.01
CA PHE A 159 8.69 -2.16 -1.13
C PHE A 159 10.19 -2.45 -1.07
N VAL A 160 10.56 -3.54 -1.73
CA VAL A 160 11.94 -3.89 -2.09
C VAL A 160 12.06 -3.85 -3.62
N ALA A 161 13.20 -3.42 -4.15
CA ALA A 161 13.41 -3.27 -5.59
C ALA A 161 14.83 -3.66 -6.01
N MET A 162 14.97 -4.03 -7.28
CA MET A 162 16.26 -4.44 -7.86
C MET A 162 17.17 -3.25 -8.13
N SER A 163 16.62 -2.12 -8.54
CA SER A 163 17.43 -0.96 -8.90
C SER A 163 16.69 0.37 -8.68
N SER A 164 17.48 1.42 -8.46
CA SER A 164 17.01 2.80 -8.50
C SER A 164 18.00 3.64 -9.28
N THR A 165 17.52 4.32 -10.31
CA THR A 165 18.32 5.18 -11.17
C THR A 165 17.67 6.56 -11.31
N PRO A 166 18.46 7.65 -11.38
CA PRO A 166 17.89 8.96 -11.70
C PRO A 166 17.17 8.91 -13.05
N GLY A 167 15.98 9.50 -13.11
CA GLY A 167 15.13 9.49 -14.30
C GLY A 167 14.28 10.73 -14.46
N SER A 168 13.52 10.76 -15.55
CA SER A 168 12.52 11.80 -15.79
C SER A 168 11.26 11.56 -14.95
N ALA A 169 10.50 12.64 -14.76
CA ALA A 169 9.19 12.57 -14.14
C ALA A 169 8.27 11.53 -14.77
N PRO A 170 7.30 11.01 -14.00
CA PRO A 170 6.31 10.13 -14.57
C PRO A 170 5.47 10.86 -15.63
N SER A 171 5.11 10.11 -16.67
CA SER A 171 4.07 10.47 -17.64
C SER A 171 3.09 9.29 -17.60
N PRO A 172 1.82 9.50 -17.45
CA PRO A 172 1.06 10.73 -17.57
C PRO A 172 1.24 11.71 -16.40
N SER A 173 0.87 12.97 -16.63
CA SER A 173 0.82 13.99 -15.59
C SER A 173 -0.21 13.62 -14.54
N LEU A 174 -0.12 14.26 -13.35
CA LEU A 174 -1.14 14.11 -12.33
C LEU A 174 -2.50 14.45 -12.91
N PRO A 175 -3.52 13.62 -12.66
CA PRO A 175 -4.88 13.93 -13.05
C PRO A 175 -5.35 15.25 -12.42
N ALA A 176 -6.28 15.91 -13.08
CA ALA A 176 -7.00 17.04 -12.52
C ALA A 176 -7.77 16.61 -11.25
N HIS A 177 -8.32 17.55 -10.53
CA HIS A 177 -8.96 17.30 -9.24
C HIS A 177 -10.05 16.24 -9.32
N ASP A 178 -9.79 15.11 -8.62
CA ASP A 178 -10.77 14.07 -8.38
C ASP A 178 -11.29 14.16 -6.96
N ASP A 179 -12.42 13.52 -6.69
CA ASP A 179 -12.98 13.44 -5.37
C ASP A 179 -12.17 12.51 -4.48
N PRO A 180 -11.56 13.02 -3.39
CA PRO A 180 -10.81 12.18 -2.46
C PRO A 180 -11.77 11.28 -1.67
N ILE A 181 -11.31 10.09 -1.32
CA ILE A 181 -12.05 9.19 -0.43
C ILE A 181 -11.96 9.72 0.99
N LEU A 182 -13.03 10.34 1.45
CA LEU A 182 -13.09 10.98 2.76
C LEU A 182 -13.50 9.98 3.84
N SER A 183 -12.89 10.07 5.02
CA SER A 183 -13.20 9.18 6.14
C SER A 183 -14.66 9.29 6.61
N HIS A 184 -15.26 10.48 6.52
CA HIS A 184 -16.67 10.67 6.88
C HIS A 184 -17.66 10.13 5.83
N ALA A 185 -17.17 9.77 4.63
CA ALA A 185 -17.94 9.08 3.61
C ALA A 185 -18.08 7.58 3.90
N ALA A 186 -17.35 7.06 4.91
CA ALA A 186 -17.55 5.71 5.40
C ALA A 186 -18.91 5.63 6.11
N ASN A 187 -19.80 4.79 5.59
CA ASN A 187 -21.13 4.63 6.17
C ASN A 187 -21.06 3.87 7.49
N ARG A 188 -20.32 2.75 7.51
CA ARG A 188 -20.22 1.85 8.64
C ARG A 188 -19.09 0.85 8.46
N TRP A 189 -18.63 0.26 9.56
CA TRP A 189 -18.00 -1.04 9.60
C TRP A 189 -19.08 -2.08 9.91
N ARG A 190 -19.30 -3.03 9.04
CA ARG A 190 -20.22 -4.13 9.26
C ARG A 190 -19.43 -5.40 9.51
N TRP A 191 -19.74 -6.09 10.60
CA TRP A 191 -19.17 -7.39 10.91
C TRP A 191 -20.21 -8.26 11.62
N ASN A 192 -20.26 -9.53 11.25
CA ASN A 192 -21.26 -10.47 11.77
C ASN A 192 -22.71 -9.92 11.69
N SER A 193 -23.04 -9.32 10.55
CA SER A 193 -24.34 -8.67 10.29
C SER A 193 -24.71 -7.51 11.22
N VAL A 194 -23.76 -7.02 12.04
CA VAL A 194 -23.96 -5.87 12.94
C VAL A 194 -23.19 -4.67 12.39
N ASP A 195 -23.85 -3.52 12.36
CA ASP A 195 -23.27 -2.26 11.92
C ASP A 195 -22.65 -1.49 13.08
N TYR A 196 -21.45 -0.98 12.86
CA TYR A 196 -20.67 -0.19 13.83
C TYR A 196 -20.22 1.13 13.20
N THR A 197 -20.11 2.19 13.99
CA THR A 197 -19.58 3.48 13.52
C THR A 197 -18.10 3.59 13.87
N PRO A 198 -17.19 3.42 12.90
CA PRO A 198 -15.76 3.53 13.17
C PRO A 198 -15.32 4.98 13.33
N ARG A 199 -14.32 5.22 14.16
CA ARG A 199 -13.56 6.48 14.25
C ARG A 199 -12.29 6.44 13.42
N SER A 200 -11.66 5.27 13.41
CA SER A 200 -10.50 5.00 12.56
C SER A 200 -10.51 3.55 12.11
N ILE A 201 -9.91 3.34 10.94
CA ILE A 201 -9.60 2.03 10.40
C ILE A 201 -8.16 2.01 9.94
N SER A 202 -7.54 0.84 10.01
CA SER A 202 -6.25 0.54 9.41
C SER A 202 -6.27 -0.89 8.90
N LEU A 203 -6.20 -1.06 7.57
CA LEU A 203 -6.03 -2.38 6.96
C LEU A 203 -4.54 -2.57 6.66
N ASP A 204 -3.92 -3.51 7.32
CA ASP A 204 -2.53 -3.89 7.13
C ASP A 204 -2.45 -5.16 6.28
N LEU A 205 -1.71 -5.06 5.18
CA LEU A 205 -1.45 -6.13 4.22
C LEU A 205 0.03 -6.48 4.28
N GLU A 206 0.36 -7.69 4.66
CA GLU A 206 1.72 -8.21 4.69
C GLU A 206 1.89 -9.26 3.59
N ASN A 207 2.87 -9.04 2.71
CA ASN A 207 3.13 -9.93 1.58
C ASN A 207 4.30 -10.89 1.79
N ALA A 208 5.08 -10.70 2.87
CA ALA A 208 6.28 -11.50 3.17
C ALA A 208 7.23 -11.63 1.97
N VAL A 209 7.46 -10.53 1.25
CA VAL A 209 8.34 -10.47 0.09
C VAL A 209 9.76 -10.14 0.53
N GLU A 210 10.74 -10.89 0.03
CA GLU A 210 12.16 -10.66 0.26
C GLU A 210 12.94 -10.56 -1.05
N GLY A 211 14.01 -9.78 -1.04
CA GLY A 211 14.94 -9.67 -2.17
C GLY A 211 15.79 -10.92 -2.32
N LEU A 212 15.78 -11.53 -3.50
CA LEU A 212 16.57 -12.70 -3.81
C LEU A 212 18.00 -12.31 -4.15
N ARG A 213 18.97 -12.96 -3.50
CA ARG A 213 20.39 -12.72 -3.70
C ARG A 213 21.03 -13.92 -4.40
N GLY A 214 21.83 -13.65 -5.42
CA GLY A 214 22.55 -14.69 -6.18
C GLY A 214 24.02 -14.36 -6.37
N PHE A 215 24.83 -15.39 -6.60
CA PHE A 215 26.25 -15.18 -6.93
C PHE A 215 26.39 -14.50 -8.30
N GLY A 216 27.39 -13.63 -8.43
CA GLY A 216 27.73 -12.97 -9.70
C GLY A 216 26.91 -11.72 -10.02
N SER A 217 26.03 -11.27 -9.14
CA SER A 217 25.26 -10.02 -9.29
C SER A 217 25.66 -8.99 -8.22
N ALA A 218 25.80 -7.73 -8.63
CA ALA A 218 26.02 -6.63 -7.71
C ALA A 218 24.71 -6.06 -7.11
N SER A 219 23.56 -6.56 -7.52
CA SER A 219 22.23 -6.22 -7.02
C SER A 219 21.43 -7.48 -6.77
N ILE A 220 20.29 -7.35 -6.07
CA ILE A 220 19.35 -8.47 -5.96
C ILE A 220 18.88 -8.88 -7.36
N THR A 221 18.63 -10.18 -7.54
CA THR A 221 18.28 -10.76 -8.84
C THR A 221 16.78 -10.84 -9.08
N GLY A 222 15.98 -10.50 -8.08
CA GLY A 222 14.53 -10.52 -8.09
C GLY A 222 14.00 -10.38 -6.66
N ALA A 223 12.70 -10.48 -6.51
CA ALA A 223 12.04 -10.58 -5.22
C ALA A 223 10.96 -11.66 -5.26
N ALA A 224 10.76 -12.38 -4.16
CA ALA A 224 9.77 -13.45 -4.08
C ALA A 224 9.05 -13.43 -2.75
N VAL A 225 7.85 -14.00 -2.74
CA VAL A 225 7.10 -14.27 -1.51
C VAL A 225 7.76 -15.46 -0.80
N THR A 226 8.25 -15.22 0.41
CA THR A 226 8.98 -16.22 1.20
C THR A 226 8.19 -16.73 2.40
N GLY A 227 7.03 -16.16 2.68
CA GLY A 227 6.22 -16.48 3.85
C GLY A 227 4.72 -16.42 3.59
N ILE A 228 3.95 -16.45 4.67
CA ILE A 228 2.49 -16.36 4.63
C ILE A 228 2.09 -14.90 4.50
N ARG A 229 1.20 -14.62 3.55
CA ARG A 229 0.56 -13.32 3.38
C ARG A 229 -0.57 -13.17 4.38
N ASN A 230 -0.73 -11.96 4.91
CA ASN A 230 -1.70 -11.68 5.94
C ASN A 230 -2.48 -10.39 5.63
N ALA A 231 -3.76 -10.36 6.02
CA ALA A 231 -4.61 -9.18 5.96
C ALA A 231 -5.29 -8.99 7.32
N ARG A 232 -5.00 -7.85 7.97
CA ARG A 232 -5.52 -7.48 9.27
C ARG A 232 -6.15 -6.11 9.22
N MET A 233 -7.36 -5.98 9.72
CA MET A 233 -8.03 -4.69 9.86
C MET A 233 -8.19 -4.33 11.33
N THR A 234 -7.57 -3.24 11.73
CA THR A 234 -7.80 -2.62 13.04
C THR A 234 -8.94 -1.61 12.92
N VAL A 235 -9.97 -1.77 13.74
CA VAL A 235 -11.10 -0.84 13.80
C VAL A 235 -11.20 -0.26 15.20
N THR A 236 -11.28 1.07 15.28
CA THR A 236 -11.49 1.80 16.54
C THR A 236 -12.84 2.50 16.53
N ARG A 237 -13.61 2.37 17.60
CA ARG A 237 -14.92 3.02 17.78
C ARG A 237 -15.14 3.46 19.22
N PHE A 238 -16.21 4.20 19.48
CA PHE A 238 -16.72 4.34 20.84
C PHE A 238 -17.44 3.05 21.24
N LYS A 239 -17.13 2.56 22.44
CA LYS A 239 -17.74 1.34 22.96
C LYS A 239 -19.20 1.57 23.27
N THR A 240 -20.06 0.74 22.69
CA THR A 240 -21.52 0.73 22.91
C THR A 240 -22.05 -0.59 23.47
N ASN A 241 -21.27 -1.67 23.30
CA ASN A 241 -21.61 -3.04 23.73
C ASN A 241 -20.31 -3.88 23.83
N ASP A 242 -20.44 -5.13 24.27
CA ASP A 242 -19.32 -6.07 24.45
C ASP A 242 -19.15 -7.04 23.28
N ASN A 243 -19.87 -6.87 22.17
CA ASN A 243 -19.92 -7.82 21.05
C ASN A 243 -18.54 -8.26 20.55
N TRP A 244 -17.54 -7.36 20.50
CA TRP A 244 -16.20 -7.73 20.02
C TRP A 244 -15.43 -8.58 21.05
N ALA A 245 -15.58 -8.25 22.33
CA ALA A 245 -14.96 -9.04 23.40
C ALA A 245 -15.59 -10.44 23.52
N ASP A 246 -16.92 -10.52 23.39
CA ASP A 246 -17.66 -11.79 23.38
C ASP A 246 -17.25 -12.64 22.18
N ALA A 247 -17.12 -12.03 20.99
CA ALA A 247 -16.69 -12.71 19.78
C ALA A 247 -15.25 -13.21 19.86
N ASN A 248 -14.33 -12.45 20.47
CA ASN A 248 -12.98 -12.91 20.74
C ASN A 248 -12.99 -14.14 21.63
N THR A 249 -13.78 -14.11 22.73
CA THR A 249 -13.90 -15.24 23.66
C THR A 249 -14.51 -16.47 22.99
N ALA A 250 -15.49 -16.27 22.10
CA ALA A 250 -16.17 -17.34 21.39
C ALA A 250 -15.41 -17.87 20.16
N GLY A 251 -14.36 -17.16 19.71
CA GLY A 251 -13.66 -17.46 18.45
C GLY A 251 -14.55 -17.32 17.22
N THR A 252 -15.47 -16.33 17.22
CA THR A 252 -16.42 -16.13 16.14
C THR A 252 -15.74 -15.69 14.86
N GLU A 253 -15.98 -16.39 13.77
CA GLU A 253 -15.59 -16.01 12.40
C GLU A 253 -16.79 -15.46 11.64
N SER A 254 -16.60 -14.37 10.92
CA SER A 254 -17.65 -13.78 10.07
C SER A 254 -17.05 -12.79 9.08
N ASP A 255 -17.81 -12.50 8.02
CA ASP A 255 -17.42 -11.48 7.06
C ASP A 255 -17.59 -10.08 7.64
N GLY A 256 -16.68 -9.20 7.19
CA GLY A 256 -16.72 -7.77 7.51
C GLY A 256 -16.57 -6.92 6.26
N ASP A 257 -17.26 -5.79 6.22
CA ASP A 257 -17.13 -4.82 5.14
C ASP A 257 -17.14 -3.38 5.63
N ILE A 258 -16.38 -2.53 4.92
CA ILE A 258 -16.50 -1.08 5.04
C ILE A 258 -16.64 -0.46 3.65
N THR A 259 -17.61 0.44 3.52
CA THR A 259 -17.90 1.11 2.25
C THR A 259 -17.79 2.63 2.42
N PHE A 260 -17.04 3.26 1.55
CA PHE A 260 -16.96 4.71 1.38
C PHE A 260 -17.77 5.08 0.15
N THR A 261 -18.59 6.14 0.23
CA THR A 261 -19.50 6.54 -0.85
C THR A 261 -19.43 8.05 -1.09
N SER A 262 -19.32 8.46 -2.36
CA SER A 262 -19.46 9.84 -2.81
C SER A 262 -20.33 9.87 -4.06
N GLY A 263 -21.57 10.33 -3.93
CA GLY A 263 -22.52 10.28 -5.05
C GLY A 263 -22.77 8.85 -5.53
N THR A 264 -22.40 8.55 -6.77
CA THR A 264 -22.47 7.22 -7.39
C THR A 264 -21.24 6.38 -7.11
N ASP A 265 -20.12 7.02 -6.75
CA ASP A 265 -18.85 6.36 -6.58
C ASP A 265 -18.74 5.68 -5.23
N GLN A 266 -18.18 4.49 -5.23
CA GLN A 266 -18.01 3.70 -4.02
C GLN A 266 -16.65 3.02 -4.00
N PHE A 267 -16.05 2.98 -2.82
CA PHE A 267 -14.92 2.12 -2.53
C PHE A 267 -15.26 1.24 -1.33
N ARG A 268 -15.14 -0.08 -1.51
CA ARG A 268 -15.44 -1.06 -0.45
C ARG A 268 -14.25 -1.96 -0.22
N ILE A 269 -14.04 -2.29 1.04
CA ILE A 269 -13.10 -3.29 1.50
C ILE A 269 -13.91 -4.40 2.15
N ASN A 270 -13.82 -5.61 1.62
CA ASN A 270 -14.40 -6.81 2.19
C ASN A 270 -13.30 -7.64 2.84
N LEU A 271 -13.55 -8.12 4.06
CA LEU A 271 -12.74 -9.14 4.73
C LEU A 271 -13.63 -10.37 4.89
N PHE A 272 -13.16 -11.51 4.42
CA PHE A 272 -13.88 -12.78 4.55
C PHE A 272 -13.30 -13.61 5.69
N ASN A 273 -14.16 -14.37 6.35
CA ASN A 273 -13.77 -15.24 7.47
C ASN A 273 -12.93 -14.51 8.53
N ALA A 274 -13.32 -13.26 8.83
CA ALA A 274 -12.59 -12.42 9.77
C ALA A 274 -12.90 -12.82 11.21
N GLN A 275 -11.86 -13.00 12.01
CA GLN A 275 -11.92 -13.32 13.42
C GLN A 275 -11.24 -12.22 14.24
N VAL A 276 -11.65 -12.05 15.49
CA VAL A 276 -10.95 -11.19 16.46
C VAL A 276 -9.99 -12.06 17.27
N PRO A 277 -8.70 -12.20 16.85
CA PRO A 277 -7.77 -13.15 17.45
C PRO A 277 -7.19 -12.66 18.77
N GLU A 278 -7.18 -11.34 18.99
CA GLU A 278 -6.54 -10.72 20.15
C GLU A 278 -7.55 -10.03 21.05
N ALA A 279 -7.18 -9.81 22.30
CA ALA A 279 -8.03 -9.10 23.26
C ALA A 279 -8.33 -7.68 22.79
N VAL A 280 -9.60 -7.29 22.92
CA VAL A 280 -10.07 -5.94 22.57
C VAL A 280 -9.41 -4.92 23.51
N THR A 281 -8.78 -3.90 22.95
CA THR A 281 -8.15 -2.84 23.71
C THR A 281 -9.17 -1.76 24.06
N LEU A 282 -9.21 -1.37 25.34
CA LEU A 282 -10.09 -0.31 25.85
C LEU A 282 -9.26 0.91 26.27
N ALA A 283 -9.66 2.09 25.83
CA ALA A 283 -9.04 3.35 26.22
C ALA A 283 -10.11 4.34 26.72
N ALA A 284 -9.97 4.82 27.94
CA ALA A 284 -10.83 5.90 28.47
C ALA A 284 -10.38 7.25 27.91
N GLN A 285 -11.23 7.91 27.13
CA GLN A 285 -10.90 9.21 26.51
C GLN A 285 -11.31 10.39 27.38
N SER A 286 -12.40 10.25 28.13
CA SER A 286 -12.90 11.26 29.07
C SER A 286 -13.95 10.65 30.01
N VAL A 287 -14.51 11.45 30.91
CA VAL A 287 -15.59 10.98 31.78
C VAL A 287 -16.79 10.50 30.95
N GLY A 288 -17.00 9.19 30.97
CA GLY A 288 -18.14 8.53 30.31
C GLY A 288 -17.91 8.06 28.86
N LEU A 289 -16.75 8.34 28.25
CA LEU A 289 -16.44 7.86 26.92
C LEU A 289 -15.30 6.83 26.97
N VAL A 290 -15.55 5.65 26.42
CA VAL A 290 -14.57 4.59 26.27
C VAL A 290 -14.41 4.29 24.79
N GLU A 291 -13.20 4.36 24.29
CA GLU A 291 -12.86 3.83 22.98
C GLU A 291 -12.50 2.35 23.11
N GLU A 292 -12.92 1.57 22.15
CA GLU A 292 -12.47 0.21 21.97
C GLU A 292 -11.84 0.04 20.59
N SER A 293 -10.79 -0.76 20.54
CA SER A 293 -10.10 -1.12 19.33
C SER A 293 -9.99 -2.63 19.24
N ALA A 294 -10.34 -3.19 18.08
CA ALA A 294 -10.22 -4.61 17.79
C ALA A 294 -9.48 -4.82 16.48
N ILE A 295 -8.72 -5.91 16.42
CA ILE A 295 -8.06 -6.40 15.22
C ILE A 295 -8.91 -7.53 14.66
N PHE A 296 -9.23 -7.43 13.37
CA PHE A 296 -9.93 -8.45 12.60
C PHE A 296 -8.93 -9.07 11.62
N GLU A 297 -8.60 -10.31 11.83
CA GLU A 297 -7.69 -11.07 10.97
C GLU A 297 -8.50 -11.98 10.06
N SER A 298 -8.35 -11.80 8.74
CA SER A 298 -9.06 -12.59 7.75
C SER A 298 -8.24 -13.81 7.33
N ARG A 299 -8.96 -14.85 6.88
CA ARG A 299 -8.38 -16.12 6.46
C ARG A 299 -8.90 -16.51 5.09
N ASP A 300 -8.03 -17.20 4.34
CA ASP A 300 -8.41 -17.89 3.12
C ASP A 300 -8.96 -19.27 3.50
N ASP A 301 -10.21 -19.54 3.17
CA ASP A 301 -10.86 -20.85 3.37
C ASP A 301 -10.88 -21.71 2.10
N GLY A 302 -10.25 -21.23 1.03
CA GLY A 302 -10.22 -21.85 -0.27
C GLY A 302 -11.46 -21.59 -1.13
N THR A 303 -12.43 -20.85 -0.63
CA THR A 303 -13.65 -20.42 -1.33
C THR A 303 -13.63 -18.91 -1.54
N ASP A 304 -13.45 -18.17 -0.46
CA ASP A 304 -13.40 -16.72 -0.46
C ASP A 304 -11.99 -16.22 -0.14
N PRO A 305 -11.51 -15.18 -0.86
CA PRO A 305 -10.20 -14.62 -0.61
C PRO A 305 -10.19 -13.87 0.73
N PRO A 306 -9.06 -13.79 1.46
CA PRO A 306 -9.02 -13.12 2.77
C PRO A 306 -9.43 -11.65 2.70
N VAL A 307 -9.16 -10.98 1.59
CA VAL A 307 -9.51 -9.57 1.36
C VAL A 307 -9.93 -9.37 -0.08
N GLN A 308 -10.89 -8.46 -0.30
CA GLN A 308 -11.34 -8.07 -1.63
C GLN A 308 -11.60 -6.57 -1.65
N PHE A 309 -11.14 -5.90 -2.70
CA PHE A 309 -11.47 -4.51 -2.95
C PHE A 309 -12.52 -4.40 -4.05
N VAL A 310 -13.49 -3.52 -3.84
CA VAL A 310 -14.52 -3.20 -4.82
C VAL A 310 -14.52 -1.70 -5.05
N LEU A 311 -14.39 -1.28 -6.31
CA LEU A 311 -14.47 0.10 -6.74
C LEU A 311 -15.66 0.22 -7.69
N VAL A 312 -16.52 1.21 -7.44
CA VAL A 312 -17.64 1.55 -8.34
C VAL A 312 -17.43 2.98 -8.81
N ASN A 313 -17.36 3.18 -10.12
CA ASN A 313 -17.21 4.48 -10.74
C ASN A 313 -17.70 4.44 -12.20
N ASP A 314 -17.58 5.55 -12.93
CA ASP A 314 -18.01 5.66 -14.31
C ASP A 314 -16.96 5.17 -15.33
N ASP A 315 -15.76 4.78 -14.88
CA ASP A 315 -14.70 4.28 -15.75
C ASP A 315 -14.99 2.84 -16.22
N ALA A 316 -14.93 2.58 -17.50
CA ALA A 316 -15.16 1.26 -18.07
C ALA A 316 -14.09 0.22 -17.69
N ASN A 317 -12.95 0.67 -17.19
CA ASN A 317 -11.84 -0.17 -16.76
C ASN A 317 -11.23 0.40 -15.47
N ALA A 318 -11.07 -0.41 -14.43
CA ALA A 318 -10.58 0.04 -13.14
C ALA A 318 -9.23 0.77 -13.20
N GLU A 319 -8.39 0.42 -14.16
CA GLU A 319 -7.05 0.97 -14.34
C GLU A 319 -6.98 1.98 -15.51
N ASP A 320 -8.09 2.27 -16.17
CA ASP A 320 -8.18 3.29 -17.24
C ASP A 320 -8.77 4.60 -16.71
N SER A 321 -8.37 5.67 -17.31
CA SER A 321 -8.99 6.99 -17.20
C SER A 321 -8.65 7.82 -18.44
#